data_91d85b532865d4c789eea3aafe4e6073
#
_entry.id   91d85b532865d4c789eea3aafe4e6073
#
_cell.length_a   1.000
_cell.length_b   1.000
_cell.length_c   1.000
_cell.angle_alpha   90.00
_cell.angle_beta   90.00
_cell.angle_gamma   90.00
#
_symmetry.space_group_name_H-M   'P 1'
#
loop_
_entity.id
_entity.type
_entity.pdbx_description
1 polymer ?
#
loop_
_entity_poly.entity_id
_entity_poly.type
_entity_poly.pdbx_seq_one_letter_code
_entity_poly.pdbx_strand_id
1 'polypeptide(L)'
;MCDSIQLPKVIANLEWPEARELLQTNYDLSIDETDKLFCVKYIHDSRLWKYGTEQQKLMLTQNRGTIYEKMPPYRLVCLPFYKFWNYNEPHAATMTGNWISFTEKLDGSFFKVYYFQDEWHVSSNSRIDIKQFREKYIRCGKTNEQLWLEAVIESGLDYTKLNKRHAYFFERVHPNYKIVIQYDKPMLYHLGTRDMLTLEELETDIGVPKPHSFQFLDLKECLQYVNQMHFMEGEGIVACDMRTYDRIKIKSRSYLIIHYRTIGIENIHKQGQFCLIIWLQGEKQEYLNYFPEYIQDYDRIEKQIEESIIPNLINEFTILYNSEKREFFDNLNRDYPSTGKPNQDRKRQIFIKIFQQYQDDKWNQLVDERKFMT
;
A
#
# COMPACT_ATOMS: atom_id res chain seq x y z
N MET A 1 -23.90 2.52 -12.56
CA MET A 1 -22.45 2.61 -12.31
C MET A 1 -22.03 2.08 -10.93
N CYS A 2 -22.85 2.20 -9.89
CA CYS A 2 -22.55 1.53 -8.60
C CYS A 2 -22.43 0.00 -8.72
N ASP A 3 -22.97 -0.59 -9.77
CA ASP A 3 -22.90 -2.02 -10.07
C ASP A 3 -21.49 -2.55 -10.43
N SER A 4 -20.49 -1.69 -10.60
CA SER A 4 -19.13 -2.13 -10.88
C SER A 4 -18.34 -2.51 -9.62
N ILE A 5 -18.73 -1.99 -8.44
CA ILE A 5 -18.04 -2.28 -7.18
C ILE A 5 -18.46 -3.65 -6.64
N GLN A 6 -17.47 -4.51 -6.43
CA GLN A 6 -17.73 -5.92 -6.11
C GLN A 6 -18.00 -6.17 -4.63
N LEU A 7 -17.29 -5.46 -3.73
CA LEU A 7 -17.32 -5.78 -2.30
C LEU A 7 -18.74 -5.75 -1.70
N PRO A 8 -19.58 -4.72 -1.88
CA PRO A 8 -20.92 -4.71 -1.32
C PRO A 8 -21.79 -5.88 -1.83
N LYS A 9 -21.59 -6.32 -3.09
CA LYS A 9 -22.35 -7.44 -3.65
C LYS A 9 -21.99 -8.77 -3.00
N VAL A 10 -20.71 -8.95 -2.70
CA VAL A 10 -20.18 -10.20 -2.13
C VAL A 10 -20.64 -10.39 -0.69
N ILE A 11 -20.77 -9.31 0.06
CA ILE A 11 -21.12 -9.36 1.49
C ILE A 11 -22.54 -8.90 1.80
N ALA A 12 -23.37 -8.60 0.79
CA ALA A 12 -24.69 -7.97 0.92
C ALA A 12 -25.63 -8.65 1.94
N ASN A 13 -25.55 -9.96 2.05
CA ASN A 13 -26.44 -10.78 2.88
C ASN A 13 -25.76 -11.31 4.16
N LEU A 14 -24.56 -10.82 4.49
CA LEU A 14 -23.80 -11.25 5.65
C LEU A 14 -23.88 -10.20 6.75
N GLU A 15 -23.87 -10.64 7.99
CA GLU A 15 -23.60 -9.76 9.13
C GLU A 15 -22.11 -9.43 9.20
N TRP A 16 -21.78 -8.31 9.90
CA TRP A 16 -20.42 -7.79 9.86
C TRP A 16 -19.32 -8.78 10.28
N PRO A 17 -19.46 -9.60 11.34
CA PRO A 17 -18.42 -10.56 11.70
C PRO A 17 -18.09 -11.56 10.56
N GLU A 18 -19.15 -12.10 9.92
CA GLU A 18 -19.03 -13.05 8.80
C GLU A 18 -18.47 -12.36 7.55
N ALA A 19 -18.99 -11.15 7.24
CA ALA A 19 -18.49 -10.35 6.13
C ALA A 19 -17.00 -10.05 6.27
N ARG A 20 -16.56 -9.66 7.47
CA ARG A 20 -15.16 -9.37 7.77
C ARG A 20 -14.28 -10.59 7.59
N GLU A 21 -14.67 -11.74 8.13
CA GLU A 21 -13.95 -12.99 7.98
C GLU A 21 -13.81 -13.38 6.50
N LEU A 22 -14.91 -13.36 5.74
CA LEU A 22 -14.91 -13.66 4.32
C LEU A 22 -13.94 -12.76 3.53
N LEU A 23 -13.95 -11.45 3.79
CA LEU A 23 -13.06 -10.50 3.13
C LEU A 23 -11.59 -10.76 3.42
N GLN A 24 -11.28 -11.16 4.65
CA GLN A 24 -9.91 -11.44 5.06
C GLN A 24 -9.40 -12.80 4.53
N THR A 25 -10.24 -13.85 4.59
CA THR A 25 -9.82 -15.23 4.25
C THR A 25 -9.90 -15.53 2.76
N ASN A 26 -10.98 -15.09 2.08
CA ASN A 26 -11.22 -15.46 0.68
C ASN A 26 -10.73 -14.43 -0.32
N TYR A 27 -10.47 -13.19 0.13
CA TYR A 27 -10.06 -12.08 -0.75
C TYR A 27 -8.73 -11.44 -0.35
N ASP A 28 -8.03 -11.95 0.65
CA ASP A 28 -6.74 -11.41 1.13
C ASP A 28 -6.79 -9.89 1.34
N LEU A 29 -7.83 -9.41 2.02
CA LEU A 29 -8.02 -8.01 2.31
C LEU A 29 -7.72 -7.68 3.77
N SER A 30 -6.92 -6.65 4.02
CA SER A 30 -6.74 -6.08 5.35
C SER A 30 -7.83 -5.06 5.63
N ILE A 31 -8.31 -5.03 6.87
CA ILE A 31 -9.42 -4.17 7.30
C ILE A 31 -9.00 -3.36 8.52
N ASP A 32 -9.21 -2.04 8.44
CA ASP A 32 -9.15 -1.11 9.55
C ASP A 32 -10.56 -0.55 9.76
N GLU A 33 -11.06 -0.48 10.99
CA GLU A 33 -12.47 -0.22 11.23
C GLU A 33 -12.74 0.68 12.44
N THR A 34 -13.88 1.37 12.36
CA THR A 34 -14.54 2.07 13.47
C THR A 34 -15.88 1.40 13.77
N ASP A 35 -16.69 1.99 14.63
CA ASP A 35 -18.05 1.52 14.88
C ASP A 35 -18.95 1.62 13.64
N LYS A 36 -18.71 2.58 12.76
CA LYS A 36 -19.60 2.93 11.63
C LYS A 36 -19.01 2.63 10.25
N LEU A 37 -17.69 2.64 10.10
CA LEU A 37 -17.00 2.55 8.83
C LEU A 37 -15.92 1.46 8.87
N PHE A 38 -15.56 0.95 7.70
CA PHE A 38 -14.36 0.16 7.54
C PHE A 38 -13.60 0.53 6.26
N CYS A 39 -12.28 0.53 6.37
CA CYS A 39 -11.33 0.79 5.31
C CYS A 39 -10.71 -0.52 4.87
N VAL A 40 -10.72 -0.80 3.58
CA VAL A 40 -10.27 -2.07 3.00
C VAL A 40 -9.06 -1.83 2.12
N LYS A 41 -8.02 -2.63 2.33
CA LYS A 41 -6.80 -2.59 1.52
C LYS A 41 -6.39 -4.01 1.13
N TYR A 42 -5.99 -4.18 -0.13
CA TYR A 42 -5.38 -5.43 -0.61
C TYR A 42 -4.08 -5.75 0.14
N ILE A 43 -3.79 -7.03 0.33
CA ILE A 43 -2.49 -7.50 0.78
C ILE A 43 -1.54 -7.53 -0.42
N HIS A 44 -0.36 -6.92 -0.28
CA HIS A 44 0.54 -6.63 -1.41
C HIS A 44 1.02 -7.90 -2.10
N ASP A 45 1.42 -8.90 -1.33
CA ASP A 45 1.94 -10.20 -1.76
C ASP A 45 0.89 -11.30 -1.81
N SER A 46 -0.40 -10.94 -1.95
CA SER A 46 -1.48 -11.91 -2.10
C SER A 46 -1.26 -12.84 -3.27
N ARG A 47 -1.41 -14.15 -3.04
CA ARG A 47 -1.37 -15.16 -4.09
C ARG A 47 -2.52 -15.03 -5.09
N LEU A 48 -3.59 -14.34 -4.71
CA LEU A 48 -4.73 -14.11 -5.58
C LEU A 48 -4.39 -13.24 -6.80
N TRP A 49 -3.34 -12.45 -6.76
CA TRP A 49 -2.85 -11.75 -7.96
C TRP A 49 -2.47 -12.72 -9.08
N LYS A 50 -1.88 -13.86 -8.74
CA LYS A 50 -1.45 -14.87 -9.70
C LYS A 50 -2.51 -15.96 -9.94
N TYR A 51 -3.10 -16.48 -8.87
CA TYR A 51 -3.92 -17.68 -8.89
C TYR A 51 -5.41 -17.44 -8.64
N GLY A 52 -5.79 -16.21 -8.26
CA GLY A 52 -7.17 -15.85 -7.97
C GLY A 52 -8.05 -15.82 -9.22
N THR A 53 -9.36 -15.96 -9.00
CA THR A 53 -10.38 -15.72 -10.02
C THR A 53 -10.36 -14.25 -10.45
N GLU A 54 -10.98 -13.94 -11.59
CA GLU A 54 -11.11 -12.55 -12.05
C GLU A 54 -11.87 -11.68 -11.03
N GLN A 55 -12.87 -12.25 -10.35
CA GLN A 55 -13.59 -11.56 -9.29
C GLN A 55 -12.67 -11.23 -8.10
N GLN A 56 -11.81 -12.16 -7.68
CA GLN A 56 -10.85 -11.92 -6.60
C GLN A 56 -9.82 -10.86 -6.99
N LYS A 57 -9.28 -10.91 -8.20
CA LYS A 57 -8.35 -9.90 -8.71
C LYS A 57 -9.00 -8.51 -8.80
N LEU A 58 -10.25 -8.45 -9.27
CA LEU A 58 -11.00 -7.19 -9.32
C LEU A 58 -11.27 -6.66 -7.90
N MET A 59 -11.59 -7.53 -6.95
CA MET A 59 -11.76 -7.18 -5.55
C MET A 59 -10.49 -6.55 -4.97
N LEU A 60 -9.32 -7.16 -5.21
CA LEU A 60 -8.04 -6.60 -4.79
C LEU A 60 -7.76 -5.24 -5.46
N THR A 61 -8.03 -5.13 -6.76
CA THR A 61 -7.79 -3.91 -7.54
C THR A 61 -8.62 -2.73 -7.04
N GLN A 62 -9.88 -2.96 -6.71
CA GLN A 62 -10.81 -1.93 -6.26
C GLN A 62 -10.58 -1.48 -4.81
N ASN A 63 -9.86 -2.28 -4.02
CA ASN A 63 -9.71 -2.03 -2.59
C ASN A 63 -8.27 -1.60 -2.22
N ARG A 64 -7.92 -0.37 -2.63
CA ARG A 64 -6.67 0.32 -2.27
C ARG A 64 -6.91 1.38 -1.19
N GLY A 65 -7.51 0.97 -0.07
CA GLY A 65 -7.95 1.88 0.99
C GLY A 65 -9.36 2.40 0.76
N THR A 66 -10.22 1.62 0.14
CA THR A 66 -11.63 1.95 -0.10
C THR A 66 -12.42 1.88 1.20
N ILE A 67 -13.33 2.83 1.41
CA ILE A 67 -14.09 2.97 2.65
C ILE A 67 -15.57 2.70 2.40
N TYR A 68 -16.15 1.90 3.28
CA TYR A 68 -17.55 1.50 3.26
C TYR A 68 -18.21 1.73 4.62
N GLU A 69 -19.54 1.87 4.64
CA GLU A 69 -20.35 1.77 5.86
C GLU A 69 -20.29 0.32 6.39
N LYS A 70 -20.21 0.20 7.74
CA LYS A 70 -20.09 -1.10 8.43
C LYS A 70 -21.44 -1.81 8.65
N MET A 71 -22.48 -1.36 8.00
CA MET A 71 -23.82 -1.95 8.08
C MET A 71 -24.35 -2.29 6.69
N PRO A 72 -25.08 -3.39 6.54
CA PRO A 72 -25.75 -3.70 5.28
C PRO A 72 -26.60 -2.50 4.80
N PRO A 73 -26.60 -2.18 3.52
CA PRO A 73 -25.98 -2.89 2.41
C PRO A 73 -24.50 -2.53 2.16
N TYR A 74 -23.73 -2.12 3.16
CA TYR A 74 -22.30 -1.80 3.05
C TYR A 74 -22.00 -0.73 1.99
N ARG A 75 -22.66 0.42 2.12
CA ARG A 75 -22.56 1.49 1.13
C ARG A 75 -21.13 1.98 0.99
N LEU A 76 -20.77 2.26 -0.25
CA LEU A 76 -19.49 2.88 -0.57
C LEU A 76 -19.47 4.35 -0.09
N VAL A 77 -18.45 4.71 0.68
CA VAL A 77 -18.25 6.06 1.22
C VAL A 77 -17.12 6.78 0.51
N CYS A 78 -16.00 6.10 0.26
CA CYS A 78 -14.85 6.69 -0.45
C CYS A 78 -14.15 5.65 -1.31
N LEU A 79 -14.08 5.90 -2.62
CA LEU A 79 -13.36 5.09 -3.60
C LEU A 79 -12.12 5.86 -4.08
N PRO A 80 -10.92 5.50 -3.63
CA PRO A 80 -9.69 6.10 -4.15
C PRO A 80 -9.36 5.60 -5.56
N PHE A 81 -8.18 5.96 -6.06
CA PHE A 81 -7.65 5.32 -7.27
C PHE A 81 -7.56 3.81 -7.07
N TYR A 82 -7.93 3.07 -8.10
CA TYR A 82 -7.70 1.63 -8.14
C TYR A 82 -6.21 1.33 -7.97
N LYS A 83 -5.88 0.08 -7.59
CA LYS A 83 -4.48 -0.32 -7.62
C LYS A 83 -3.96 -0.19 -9.04
N PHE A 84 -2.84 0.49 -9.19
CA PHE A 84 -2.08 0.57 -10.43
C PHE A 84 -0.63 0.12 -10.17
N TRP A 85 0.00 -0.38 -11.22
CA TRP A 85 1.22 -1.16 -11.17
C TRP A 85 2.41 -0.37 -11.70
N ASN A 86 3.62 -0.84 -11.40
CA ASN A 86 4.80 -0.28 -12.04
C ASN A 86 4.82 -0.69 -13.52
N TYR A 87 5.44 0.14 -14.35
CA TYR A 87 5.70 -0.18 -15.74
C TYR A 87 6.38 -1.54 -15.85
N ASN A 88 5.97 -2.38 -16.80
CA ASN A 88 6.41 -3.77 -17.02
C ASN A 88 6.02 -4.79 -15.94
N GLU A 89 5.29 -4.45 -14.90
CA GLU A 89 4.69 -5.48 -14.04
C GLU A 89 3.57 -6.24 -14.78
N PRO A 90 3.32 -7.53 -14.45
CA PRO A 90 2.38 -8.38 -15.21
C PRO A 90 0.96 -7.84 -15.33
N HIS A 91 0.52 -7.04 -14.39
CA HIS A 91 -0.83 -6.45 -14.35
C HIS A 91 -0.82 -4.95 -14.69
N ALA A 92 0.29 -4.41 -15.20
CA ALA A 92 0.36 -3.01 -15.59
C ALA A 92 -0.57 -2.75 -16.78
N ALA A 93 -1.28 -1.63 -16.73
CA ALA A 93 -2.12 -1.21 -17.84
C ALA A 93 -1.25 -0.89 -19.07
N THR A 94 -1.77 -1.21 -20.25
CA THR A 94 -1.14 -0.84 -21.51
C THR A 94 -1.43 0.61 -21.84
N MET A 95 -0.41 1.42 -21.91
CA MET A 95 -0.50 2.84 -22.26
C MET A 95 -0.29 3.01 -23.77
N THR A 96 -1.33 3.38 -24.50
CA THR A 96 -1.28 3.55 -25.95
C THR A 96 -1.96 4.84 -26.39
N GLY A 97 -1.40 5.47 -27.44
CA GLY A 97 -1.97 6.65 -28.08
C GLY A 97 -1.59 7.98 -27.42
N ASN A 98 -2.26 9.05 -27.83
CA ASN A 98 -1.91 10.45 -27.50
C ASN A 98 -2.70 11.01 -26.31
N TRP A 99 -3.41 10.16 -25.56
CA TRP A 99 -4.26 10.57 -24.45
C TRP A 99 -3.60 10.33 -23.08
N ILE A 100 -2.29 10.19 -23.06
CA ILE A 100 -1.54 9.93 -21.84
C ILE A 100 -1.10 11.25 -21.23
N SER A 101 -1.50 11.50 -19.99
CA SER A 101 -0.93 12.55 -19.16
C SER A 101 0.23 11.99 -18.34
N PHE A 102 1.23 12.83 -18.11
CA PHE A 102 2.42 12.47 -17.35
C PHE A 102 2.59 13.46 -16.20
N THR A 103 2.56 12.98 -15.00
CA THR A 103 2.71 13.81 -13.80
C THR A 103 3.83 13.29 -12.92
N GLU A 104 4.47 14.19 -12.19
CA GLU A 104 5.47 13.84 -11.19
C GLU A 104 4.92 12.82 -10.20
N LYS A 105 5.69 11.80 -9.94
CA LYS A 105 5.43 10.90 -8.82
C LYS A 105 6.11 11.44 -7.57
N LEU A 106 5.32 12.07 -6.73
CA LEU A 106 5.78 12.63 -5.46
C LEU A 106 6.15 11.51 -4.47
N ASP A 107 7.21 11.73 -3.71
CA ASP A 107 7.73 10.82 -2.67
C ASP A 107 7.16 11.21 -1.30
N GLY A 108 5.91 10.89 -1.08
CA GLY A 108 5.17 11.31 0.11
C GLY A 108 4.28 10.21 0.69
N SER A 109 3.16 10.66 1.23
CA SER A 109 2.13 9.78 1.77
C SER A 109 0.77 10.12 1.20
N PHE A 110 0.09 9.10 0.69
CA PHE A 110 -1.24 9.24 0.10
C PHE A 110 -2.32 9.38 1.16
N PHE A 111 -3.19 10.38 1.00
CA PHE A 111 -4.36 10.61 1.84
C PHE A 111 -5.62 10.85 1.01
N LYS A 112 -6.76 10.57 1.65
CA LYS A 112 -8.11 10.81 1.11
C LYS A 112 -8.86 11.73 2.05
N VAL A 113 -9.59 12.68 1.47
CA VAL A 113 -10.53 13.55 2.16
C VAL A 113 -11.92 13.27 1.61
N TYR A 114 -12.86 12.93 2.47
CA TYR A 114 -14.23 12.60 2.12
C TYR A 114 -15.21 13.11 3.18
N TYR A 115 -16.48 13.31 2.78
CA TYR A 115 -17.53 13.80 3.66
C TYR A 115 -18.42 12.65 4.11
N PHE A 116 -18.61 12.53 5.42
CA PHE A 116 -19.49 11.51 5.99
C PHE A 116 -20.09 12.01 7.32
N GLN A 117 -21.42 11.85 7.50
CA GLN A 117 -22.13 12.25 8.71
C GLN A 117 -21.81 13.68 9.17
N ASP A 118 -21.98 14.62 8.23
CA ASP A 118 -21.81 16.06 8.43
C ASP A 118 -20.39 16.55 8.78
N GLU A 119 -19.37 15.69 8.61
CA GLU A 119 -17.97 16.02 8.86
C GLU A 119 -17.06 15.62 7.69
N TRP A 120 -15.96 16.36 7.55
CA TRP A 120 -14.84 15.97 6.69
C TRP A 120 -13.91 15.01 7.44
N HIS A 121 -13.61 13.90 6.80
CA HIS A 121 -12.71 12.88 7.32
C HIS A 121 -11.44 12.82 6.48
N VAL A 122 -10.33 12.47 7.14
CA VAL A 122 -9.03 12.26 6.50
C VAL A 122 -8.55 10.84 6.81
N SER A 123 -8.22 10.09 5.77
CA SER A 123 -7.73 8.72 5.90
C SER A 123 -6.53 8.44 4.99
N SER A 124 -5.72 7.47 5.35
CA SER A 124 -4.63 6.96 4.50
C SER A 124 -5.08 5.72 3.71
N ASN A 125 -4.18 5.07 2.99
CA ASN A 125 -4.49 3.81 2.30
C ASN A 125 -4.86 2.66 3.25
N SER A 126 -4.38 2.68 4.49
CA SER A 126 -4.52 1.54 5.41
C SER A 126 -5.20 1.91 6.73
N ARG A 127 -5.49 3.17 6.96
CA ARG A 127 -6.13 3.65 8.18
C ARG A 127 -7.32 4.51 7.85
N ILE A 128 -8.42 4.24 8.53
CA ILE A 128 -9.70 4.89 8.26
C ILE A 128 -9.74 6.33 8.75
N ASP A 129 -9.05 6.63 9.84
CA ASP A 129 -8.99 7.96 10.42
C ASP A 129 -7.56 8.30 10.84
N ILE A 130 -7.09 9.45 10.37
CA ILE A 130 -5.77 9.97 10.70
C ILE A 130 -5.63 10.30 12.20
N LYS A 131 -6.73 10.61 12.90
CA LYS A 131 -6.78 10.95 14.33
C LYS A 131 -6.57 9.73 15.23
N GLN A 132 -6.93 8.53 14.75
CA GLN A 132 -6.75 7.29 15.50
C GLN A 132 -5.27 6.88 15.57
N PHE A 133 -4.45 7.40 14.68
CA PHE A 133 -3.02 7.10 14.64
C PHE A 133 -2.25 8.02 15.60
N ARG A 134 -2.29 7.70 16.88
CA ARG A 134 -1.64 8.50 17.95
C ARG A 134 -0.14 8.28 18.06
N GLU A 135 0.41 7.27 17.37
CA GLU A 135 1.84 7.03 17.38
C GLU A 135 2.57 8.19 16.73
N LYS A 136 3.54 8.71 17.46
CA LYS A 136 4.42 9.78 16.96
C LYS A 136 5.54 9.15 16.13
N TYR A 137 5.84 9.76 15.01
CA TYR A 137 7.04 9.38 14.27
C TYR A 137 8.29 9.65 15.11
N ILE A 138 9.10 8.61 15.29
CA ILE A 138 10.32 8.65 16.12
C ILE A 138 11.27 9.79 15.68
N ARG A 139 11.31 10.08 14.37
CA ARG A 139 12.21 11.10 13.82
C ARG A 139 11.81 12.54 14.13
N CYS A 140 10.54 12.83 14.32
CA CYS A 140 10.05 14.20 14.51
C CYS A 140 9.14 14.41 15.72
N GLY A 141 8.74 13.34 16.40
CA GLY A 141 7.85 13.42 17.57
C GLY A 141 6.41 13.89 17.26
N LYS A 142 6.03 13.97 15.99
CA LYS A 142 4.70 14.43 15.54
C LYS A 142 3.82 13.25 15.12
N THR A 143 2.50 13.39 15.35
CA THR A 143 1.49 12.45 14.86
C THR A 143 1.21 12.70 13.37
N ASN A 144 0.58 11.72 12.70
CA ASN A 144 0.10 11.91 11.32
C ASN A 144 -0.86 13.10 11.18
N GLU A 145 -1.73 13.30 12.17
CA GLU A 145 -2.65 14.43 12.19
C GLU A 145 -1.90 15.77 12.25
N GLN A 146 -0.89 15.89 13.11
CA GLN A 146 -0.08 17.11 13.21
C GLN A 146 0.63 17.42 11.89
N LEU A 147 1.26 16.42 11.27
CA LEU A 147 1.90 16.58 9.96
C LEU A 147 0.90 16.93 8.85
N TRP A 148 -0.31 16.40 8.92
CA TRP A 148 -1.39 16.75 8.00
C TRP A 148 -1.83 18.20 8.15
N LEU A 149 -2.08 18.66 9.37
CA LEU A 149 -2.52 20.03 9.65
C LEU A 149 -1.48 21.07 9.21
N GLU A 150 -0.19 20.81 9.42
CA GLU A 150 0.88 21.69 8.93
C GLU A 150 0.85 21.79 7.39
N ALA A 151 0.65 20.67 6.70
CA ALA A 151 0.55 20.65 5.26
C ALA A 151 -0.73 21.31 4.73
N VAL A 152 -1.86 21.19 5.44
CA VAL A 152 -3.12 21.89 5.13
C VAL A 152 -2.93 23.41 5.16
N ILE A 153 -2.30 23.91 6.22
CA ILE A 153 -2.04 25.36 6.40
C ILE A 153 -1.16 25.87 5.26
N GLU A 154 -0.05 25.20 4.98
CA GLU A 154 0.90 25.64 3.94
C GLU A 154 0.31 25.57 2.52
N SER A 155 -0.53 24.55 2.25
CA SER A 155 -1.14 24.36 0.94
C SER A 155 -2.39 25.18 0.69
N GLY A 156 -2.96 25.80 1.74
CA GLY A 156 -4.19 26.57 1.64
C GLY A 156 -5.45 25.72 1.38
N LEU A 157 -5.46 24.46 1.77
CA LEU A 157 -6.66 23.62 1.62
C LEU A 157 -7.80 24.16 2.49
N ASP A 158 -8.87 24.58 1.82
CA ASP A 158 -10.09 25.12 2.45
C ASP A 158 -11.26 24.13 2.29
N TYR A 159 -11.59 23.41 3.35
CA TYR A 159 -12.67 22.44 3.37
C TYR A 159 -14.05 23.05 3.05
N THR A 160 -14.25 24.35 3.27
CA THR A 160 -15.53 25.03 2.98
C THR A 160 -15.80 25.15 1.48
N LYS A 161 -14.76 25.09 0.66
CA LYS A 161 -14.84 25.14 -0.81
C LYS A 161 -15.03 23.77 -1.45
N LEU A 162 -14.91 22.71 -0.67
CA LEU A 162 -15.01 21.34 -1.18
C LEU A 162 -16.47 20.92 -1.36
N ASN A 163 -16.76 20.21 -2.45
CA ASN A 163 -18.06 19.61 -2.67
C ASN A 163 -18.22 18.35 -1.81
N LYS A 164 -19.21 18.31 -0.95
CA LYS A 164 -19.50 17.22 -0.03
C LYS A 164 -19.79 15.86 -0.71
N ARG A 165 -20.13 15.87 -2.00
CA ARG A 165 -20.35 14.65 -2.80
C ARG A 165 -19.07 14.06 -3.36
N HIS A 166 -17.97 14.79 -3.28
CA HIS A 166 -16.70 14.36 -3.85
C HIS A 166 -15.75 13.80 -2.80
N ALA A 167 -14.91 12.85 -3.22
CA ALA A 167 -13.71 12.45 -2.52
C ALA A 167 -12.47 13.07 -3.19
N TYR A 168 -11.54 13.55 -2.40
CA TYR A 168 -10.33 14.24 -2.85
C TYR A 168 -9.09 13.46 -2.43
N PHE A 169 -8.11 13.38 -3.31
CA PHE A 169 -6.92 12.58 -3.11
C PHE A 169 -5.68 13.47 -3.10
N PHE A 170 -4.82 13.23 -2.13
CA PHE A 170 -3.64 14.05 -1.90
C PHE A 170 -2.40 13.21 -1.69
N GLU A 171 -1.26 13.72 -2.15
CA GLU A 171 0.04 13.31 -1.63
C GLU A 171 0.51 14.36 -0.64
N ARG A 172 0.81 13.95 0.60
CA ARG A 172 1.41 14.81 1.60
C ARG A 172 2.91 14.60 1.60
N VAL A 173 3.68 15.66 1.38
CA VAL A 173 5.12 15.70 1.60
C VAL A 173 5.43 16.53 2.83
N HIS A 174 6.54 16.23 3.52
CA HIS A 174 6.87 16.93 4.76
C HIS A 174 8.37 16.84 5.07
N PRO A 175 9.07 17.96 5.48
CA PRO A 175 10.49 17.96 5.80
C PRO A 175 10.86 16.94 6.88
N ASN A 176 9.98 16.76 7.86
CA ASN A 176 10.19 15.85 8.99
C ASN A 176 9.76 14.40 8.72
N TYR A 177 9.22 14.12 7.53
CA TYR A 177 8.81 12.79 7.12
C TYR A 177 9.39 12.48 5.74
N LYS A 178 10.72 12.36 5.70
CA LYS A 178 11.48 12.04 4.50
C LYS A 178 11.46 10.52 4.25
N ILE A 179 11.15 10.11 3.03
CA ILE A 179 11.39 8.75 2.53
C ILE A 179 12.75 8.73 1.84
N VAL A 180 12.87 9.26 0.62
CA VAL A 180 14.13 9.47 -0.09
C VAL A 180 14.35 10.94 -0.38
N ILE A 181 13.33 11.61 -0.92
CA ILE A 181 13.41 13.01 -1.35
C ILE A 181 13.24 13.94 -0.14
N GLN A 182 14.09 14.95 -0.04
CA GLN A 182 13.98 16.00 0.97
C GLN A 182 13.10 17.12 0.41
N TYR A 183 12.02 17.42 1.10
CA TYR A 183 11.18 18.58 0.83
C TYR A 183 11.47 19.70 1.84
N ASP A 184 11.42 20.96 1.39
CA ASP A 184 11.79 22.11 2.23
C ASP A 184 10.66 22.53 3.17
N LYS A 185 9.40 22.24 2.79
CA LYS A 185 8.21 22.61 3.54
C LYS A 185 7.13 21.54 3.48
N PRO A 186 6.22 21.51 4.47
CA PRO A 186 5.07 20.65 4.42
C PRO A 186 4.12 21.08 3.30
N MET A 187 3.67 20.16 2.46
CA MET A 187 2.74 20.47 1.36
C MET A 187 1.74 19.33 1.14
N LEU A 188 0.54 19.68 0.73
CA LEU A 188 -0.39 18.79 0.06
C LEU A 188 -0.34 19.05 -1.45
N TYR A 189 -0.33 17.99 -2.21
CA TYR A 189 -0.54 18.05 -3.65
C TYR A 189 -1.82 17.33 -4.00
N HIS A 190 -2.72 18.02 -4.69
CA HIS A 190 -3.99 17.46 -5.13
C HIS A 190 -3.77 16.54 -6.32
N LEU A 191 -4.00 15.24 -6.11
CA LEU A 191 -3.78 14.19 -7.11
C LEU A 191 -4.99 13.92 -7.99
N GLY A 192 -6.19 14.23 -7.50
CA GLY A 192 -7.44 14.01 -8.22
C GLY A 192 -8.66 14.04 -7.34
N THR A 193 -9.81 14.05 -7.98
CA THR A 193 -11.14 14.10 -7.36
C THR A 193 -12.02 13.01 -7.96
N ARG A 194 -12.89 12.42 -7.16
CA ARG A 194 -13.91 11.48 -7.62
C ARG A 194 -15.29 11.92 -7.16
N ASP A 195 -16.24 11.95 -8.07
CA ASP A 195 -17.66 12.08 -7.72
C ASP A 195 -18.13 10.75 -7.12
N MET A 196 -18.61 10.78 -5.88
CA MET A 196 -18.99 9.55 -5.17
C MET A 196 -20.38 9.02 -5.56
N LEU A 197 -21.13 9.77 -6.39
CA LEU A 197 -22.40 9.32 -6.96
C LEU A 197 -22.20 8.60 -8.31
N THR A 198 -21.43 9.22 -9.22
CA THR A 198 -21.17 8.65 -10.56
C THR A 198 -19.97 7.73 -10.59
N LEU A 199 -19.07 7.84 -9.61
CA LEU A 199 -17.75 7.20 -9.49
C LEU A 199 -16.76 7.63 -10.58
N GLU A 200 -17.06 8.71 -11.30
CA GLU A 200 -16.19 9.27 -12.31
C GLU A 200 -15.07 10.09 -11.66
N GLU A 201 -13.88 10.02 -12.23
CA GLU A 201 -12.79 10.93 -11.89
C GLU A 201 -13.04 12.28 -12.54
N LEU A 202 -12.78 13.35 -11.80
CA LEU A 202 -13.05 14.72 -12.21
C LEU A 202 -11.77 15.54 -12.22
N GLU A 203 -11.61 16.34 -13.28
CA GLU A 203 -10.63 17.43 -13.29
C GLU A 203 -11.19 18.61 -12.50
N THR A 204 -10.62 18.86 -11.32
CA THR A 204 -11.04 19.95 -10.44
C THR A 204 -9.86 20.82 -10.03
N ASP A 205 -10.13 22.11 -9.86
CA ASP A 205 -9.24 23.03 -9.18
C ASP A 205 -9.84 23.41 -7.83
N ILE A 206 -9.13 23.07 -6.77
CA ILE A 206 -9.53 23.33 -5.37
C ILE A 206 -8.60 24.33 -4.69
N GLY A 207 -7.74 25.00 -5.45
CA GLY A 207 -6.76 25.96 -4.93
C GLY A 207 -5.55 25.32 -4.23
N VAL A 208 -5.39 24.00 -4.30
CA VAL A 208 -4.24 23.26 -3.76
C VAL A 208 -3.30 22.88 -4.92
N PRO A 209 -1.98 23.02 -4.76
CA PRO A 209 -1.02 22.64 -5.80
C PRO A 209 -1.25 21.24 -6.34
N LYS A 210 -1.01 21.04 -7.63
CA LYS A 210 -0.97 19.72 -8.29
C LYS A 210 0.47 19.29 -8.53
N PRO A 211 0.74 17.97 -8.69
CA PRO A 211 2.04 17.50 -9.14
C PRO A 211 2.46 18.17 -10.46
N HIS A 212 3.76 18.34 -10.66
CA HIS A 212 4.27 18.88 -11.92
C HIS A 212 3.83 18.00 -13.09
N SER A 213 3.38 18.64 -14.19
CA SER A 213 2.98 17.96 -15.43
C SER A 213 4.10 18.06 -16.45
N PHE A 214 4.44 16.92 -17.05
CA PHE A 214 5.44 16.83 -18.10
C PHE A 214 4.78 16.71 -19.46
N GLN A 215 5.45 17.27 -20.47
CA GLN A 215 5.03 17.17 -21.86
C GLN A 215 5.96 16.20 -22.58
N PHE A 216 5.53 14.95 -22.75
CA PHE A 216 6.22 13.96 -23.56
C PHE A 216 5.38 13.62 -24.80
N LEU A 217 6.02 13.35 -25.90
CA LEU A 217 5.37 12.93 -27.15
C LEU A 217 4.68 11.58 -26.99
N ASP A 218 5.32 10.69 -26.25
CA ASP A 218 4.83 9.33 -26.01
C ASP A 218 5.44 8.71 -24.74
N LEU A 219 5.02 7.49 -24.43
CA LEU A 219 5.55 6.74 -23.31
C LEU A 219 7.06 6.45 -23.44
N LYS A 220 7.56 6.29 -24.67
CA LYS A 220 8.99 5.97 -24.90
C LYS A 220 9.88 7.14 -24.49
N GLU A 221 9.49 8.37 -24.83
CA GLU A 221 10.21 9.57 -24.40
C GLU A 221 10.19 9.71 -22.87
N CYS A 222 9.03 9.47 -22.24
CA CYS A 222 8.92 9.44 -20.78
C CYS A 222 9.87 8.41 -20.15
N LEU A 223 9.93 7.19 -20.70
CA LEU A 223 10.83 6.14 -20.22
C LEU A 223 12.31 6.53 -20.35
N GLN A 224 12.69 7.19 -21.45
CA GLN A 224 14.04 7.68 -21.64
C GLN A 224 14.40 8.75 -20.61
N TYR A 225 13.50 9.68 -20.36
CA TYR A 225 13.66 10.73 -19.34
C TYR A 225 13.84 10.13 -17.95
N VAL A 226 12.91 9.25 -17.53
CA VAL A 226 12.94 8.64 -16.18
C VAL A 226 14.18 7.76 -15.97
N ASN A 227 14.67 7.10 -17.05
CA ASN A 227 15.89 6.29 -16.97
C ASN A 227 17.17 7.11 -16.70
N GLN A 228 17.15 8.39 -17.07
CA GLN A 228 18.25 9.34 -16.83
C GLN A 228 18.04 10.18 -15.55
N MET A 229 16.84 10.18 -15.00
CA MET A 229 16.46 10.99 -13.84
C MET A 229 17.30 10.65 -12.62
N HIS A 230 17.92 11.66 -12.01
CA HIS A 230 18.64 11.49 -10.76
C HIS A 230 17.67 11.45 -9.57
N PHE A 231 18.01 10.70 -8.49
CA PHE A 231 17.13 10.54 -7.33
C PHE A 231 16.76 11.85 -6.61
N MET A 232 17.56 12.90 -6.77
CA MET A 232 17.24 14.22 -6.22
C MET A 232 16.21 15.00 -7.04
N GLU A 233 15.96 14.61 -8.27
CA GLU A 233 15.00 15.25 -9.18
C GLU A 233 13.57 14.74 -8.96
N GLY A 234 13.40 13.50 -8.49
CA GLY A 234 12.10 12.92 -8.21
C GLY A 234 12.12 11.41 -8.02
N GLU A 235 10.99 10.86 -7.57
CA GLU A 235 10.80 9.41 -7.51
C GLU A 235 10.61 8.80 -8.90
N GLY A 236 9.95 9.54 -9.79
CA GLY A 236 9.61 9.11 -11.14
C GLY A 236 8.35 9.82 -11.66
N ILE A 237 7.62 9.13 -12.52
CA ILE A 237 6.43 9.66 -13.20
C ILE A 237 5.24 8.70 -13.05
N VAL A 238 4.04 9.26 -12.92
CA VAL A 238 2.77 8.56 -13.11
C VAL A 238 2.25 8.90 -14.51
N ALA A 239 2.08 7.89 -15.36
CA ALA A 239 1.39 8.01 -16.62
C ALA A 239 -0.07 7.57 -16.44
N CYS A 240 -1.01 8.36 -16.98
CA CYS A 240 -2.45 8.13 -16.89
C CYS A 240 -3.10 8.25 -18.28
N ASP A 241 -3.82 7.24 -18.71
CA ASP A 241 -4.70 7.34 -19.90
C ASP A 241 -5.95 8.13 -19.50
N MET A 242 -6.10 9.32 -20.07
CA MET A 242 -7.18 10.26 -19.72
C MET A 242 -8.58 9.83 -20.18
N ARG A 243 -8.70 8.72 -20.92
CA ARG A 243 -9.98 8.14 -21.35
C ARG A 243 -10.52 7.10 -20.39
N THR A 244 -9.60 6.27 -19.85
CA THR A 244 -9.95 5.14 -18.95
C THR A 244 -9.58 5.40 -17.51
N TYR A 245 -8.71 6.38 -17.26
CA TYR A 245 -8.06 6.67 -15.98
C TYR A 245 -7.18 5.51 -15.47
N ASP A 246 -6.79 4.61 -16.37
CA ASP A 246 -5.76 3.64 -16.06
C ASP A 246 -4.41 4.33 -15.84
N ARG A 247 -3.66 3.84 -14.88
CA ARG A 247 -2.37 4.43 -14.47
C ARG A 247 -1.28 3.39 -14.41
N ILE A 248 -0.07 3.85 -14.68
CA ILE A 248 1.17 3.12 -14.37
C ILE A 248 2.14 4.03 -13.63
N LYS A 249 3.01 3.43 -12.81
CA LYS A 249 4.13 4.11 -12.15
C LYS A 249 5.41 3.78 -12.89
N ILE A 250 6.20 4.80 -13.18
CA ILE A 250 7.52 4.68 -13.80
C ILE A 250 8.51 5.30 -12.82
N LYS A 251 9.24 4.46 -12.08
CA LYS A 251 10.17 4.93 -11.06
C LYS A 251 11.59 5.07 -11.62
N SER A 252 12.31 6.08 -11.15
CA SER A 252 13.73 6.24 -11.46
C SER A 252 14.54 5.12 -10.82
N ARG A 253 15.45 4.52 -11.59
CA ARG A 253 16.37 3.49 -11.06
C ARG A 253 17.27 4.08 -9.96
N SER A 254 17.74 5.31 -10.12
CA SER A 254 18.57 5.98 -9.12
C SER A 254 17.82 6.22 -7.80
N TYR A 255 16.53 6.58 -7.86
CA TYR A 255 15.67 6.69 -6.69
C TYR A 255 15.53 5.33 -5.98
N LEU A 256 15.25 4.25 -6.72
CA LEU A 256 15.10 2.92 -6.14
C LEU A 256 16.37 2.43 -5.44
N ILE A 257 17.54 2.70 -5.99
CA ILE A 257 18.81 2.37 -5.33
C ILE A 257 18.90 3.03 -3.95
N ILE A 258 18.51 4.30 -3.84
CA ILE A 258 18.54 5.00 -2.56
C ILE A 258 17.41 4.53 -1.65
N HIS A 259 16.19 4.34 -2.19
CA HIS A 259 15.04 3.83 -1.46
C HIS A 259 15.35 2.49 -0.77
N TYR A 260 15.88 1.55 -1.51
CA TYR A 260 16.27 0.25 -0.95
C TYR A 260 17.47 0.34 0.01
N ARG A 261 18.39 1.28 -0.19
CA ARG A 261 19.47 1.55 0.79
C ARG A 261 18.96 2.10 2.11
N THR A 262 18.00 3.00 2.10
CA THR A 262 17.44 3.59 3.34
C THR A 262 16.66 2.59 4.19
N ILE A 263 16.18 1.51 3.60
CA ILE A 263 15.51 0.40 4.30
C ILE A 263 16.50 -0.46 5.13
N GLY A 264 17.79 -0.17 5.09
CA GLY A 264 18.79 -0.82 5.95
C GLY A 264 19.96 -1.50 5.23
N ILE A 265 20.30 -1.00 4.04
CA ILE A 265 21.34 -1.59 3.20
C ILE A 265 22.51 -0.63 3.06
N GLU A 266 23.28 -0.49 4.11
CA GLU A 266 24.56 0.21 4.01
C GLU A 266 25.68 -0.65 3.36
N ASN A 267 25.47 -1.96 3.16
CA ASN A 267 26.46 -2.87 2.59
C ASN A 267 25.85 -3.88 1.62
N ILE A 268 26.07 -3.67 0.33
CA ILE A 268 25.78 -4.61 -0.77
C ILE A 268 26.38 -6.03 -0.52
N HIS A 269 27.40 -6.15 0.32
CA HIS A 269 28.02 -7.41 0.68
C HIS A 269 27.20 -8.35 1.58
N LYS A 270 26.00 -7.91 2.02
CA LYS A 270 25.05 -8.74 2.78
C LYS A 270 23.80 -9.03 1.95
N GLN A 271 23.97 -9.53 0.74
CA GLN A 271 22.89 -9.87 -0.21
C GLN A 271 21.71 -10.61 0.45
N GLY A 272 21.97 -11.57 1.35
CA GLY A 272 20.93 -12.31 2.04
C GLY A 272 20.02 -11.46 2.93
N GLN A 273 20.56 -10.45 3.61
CA GLN A 273 19.75 -9.57 4.45
C GLN A 273 18.86 -8.64 3.63
N PHE A 274 19.31 -8.27 2.45
CA PHE A 274 18.57 -7.43 1.53
C PHE A 274 17.39 -8.18 0.94
N CYS A 275 17.62 -9.36 0.37
CA CYS A 275 16.56 -10.19 -0.16
C CYS A 275 15.52 -10.55 0.90
N LEU A 276 15.95 -10.78 2.16
CA LEU A 276 15.03 -10.99 3.25
C LEU A 276 14.13 -9.75 3.52
N ILE A 277 14.67 -8.54 3.46
CA ILE A 277 13.89 -7.31 3.64
C ILE A 277 12.87 -7.16 2.51
N ILE A 278 13.30 -7.32 1.25
CA ILE A 278 12.40 -7.25 0.08
C ILE A 278 11.33 -8.34 0.17
N TRP A 279 11.72 -9.55 0.56
CA TRP A 279 10.80 -10.66 0.77
C TRP A 279 9.76 -10.34 1.86
N LEU A 280 10.19 -9.78 3.00
CA LEU A 280 9.29 -9.38 4.10
C LEU A 280 8.32 -8.25 3.69
N GLN A 281 8.74 -7.37 2.80
CA GLN A 281 7.92 -6.27 2.28
C GLN A 281 6.98 -6.69 1.14
N GLY A 282 7.19 -7.90 0.58
CA GLY A 282 6.42 -8.36 -0.59
C GLY A 282 6.76 -7.60 -1.88
N GLU A 283 7.95 -7.00 -1.96
CA GLU A 283 8.36 -6.13 -3.09
C GLU A 283 9.24 -6.85 -4.14
N LYS A 284 9.30 -8.19 -4.11
CA LYS A 284 10.10 -9.00 -5.07
C LYS A 284 9.86 -8.58 -6.50
N GLN A 285 8.60 -8.46 -6.90
CA GLN A 285 8.25 -8.19 -8.30
C GLN A 285 8.72 -6.80 -8.73
N GLU A 286 8.53 -5.80 -7.89
CA GLU A 286 9.02 -4.44 -8.15
C GLU A 286 10.54 -4.43 -8.22
N TYR A 287 11.20 -5.02 -7.23
CA TYR A 287 12.66 -5.07 -7.19
C TYR A 287 13.27 -5.73 -8.44
N LEU A 288 12.82 -6.93 -8.80
CA LEU A 288 13.35 -7.66 -9.94
C LEU A 288 12.97 -7.05 -11.29
N ASN A 289 11.87 -6.29 -11.36
CA ASN A 289 11.50 -5.54 -12.54
C ASN A 289 12.53 -4.43 -12.88
N TYR A 290 13.11 -3.79 -11.87
CA TYR A 290 14.11 -2.73 -12.05
C TYR A 290 15.57 -3.24 -11.99
N PHE A 291 15.79 -4.40 -11.37
CA PHE A 291 17.11 -5.01 -11.17
C PHE A 291 17.11 -6.48 -11.61
N PRO A 292 16.82 -6.77 -12.89
CA PRO A 292 16.74 -8.16 -13.39
C PRO A 292 18.05 -8.92 -13.28
N GLU A 293 19.18 -8.23 -13.18
CA GLU A 293 20.50 -8.83 -12.99
C GLU A 293 20.64 -9.62 -11.68
N TYR A 294 19.78 -9.35 -10.68
CA TYR A 294 19.81 -10.04 -9.38
C TYR A 294 18.81 -11.19 -9.24
N ILE A 295 18.15 -11.60 -10.32
CA ILE A 295 17.09 -12.62 -10.27
C ILE A 295 17.62 -13.95 -9.70
N GLN A 296 18.80 -14.39 -10.14
CA GLN A 296 19.41 -15.65 -9.69
C GLN A 296 19.84 -15.58 -8.21
N ASP A 297 20.38 -14.45 -7.80
CA ASP A 297 20.78 -14.25 -6.41
C ASP A 297 19.55 -14.17 -5.49
N TYR A 298 18.50 -13.51 -5.95
CA TYR A 298 17.24 -13.42 -5.19
C TYR A 298 16.62 -14.81 -5.03
N ASP A 299 16.44 -15.56 -6.12
CA ASP A 299 15.82 -16.89 -6.10
C ASP A 299 16.61 -17.87 -5.21
N ARG A 300 17.96 -17.83 -5.26
CA ARG A 300 18.81 -18.63 -4.37
C ARG A 300 18.57 -18.30 -2.89
N ILE A 301 18.46 -17.02 -2.56
CA ILE A 301 18.28 -16.57 -1.18
C ILE A 301 16.86 -16.81 -0.72
N GLU A 302 15.85 -16.59 -1.57
CA GLU A 302 14.46 -16.90 -1.29
C GLU A 302 14.32 -18.40 -0.97
N LYS A 303 14.93 -19.27 -1.76
CA LYS A 303 14.96 -20.70 -1.51
C LYS A 303 15.62 -21.04 -0.16
N GLN A 304 16.72 -20.38 0.21
CA GLN A 304 17.33 -20.55 1.55
C GLN A 304 16.41 -20.08 2.67
N ILE A 305 15.66 -18.98 2.47
CA ILE A 305 14.69 -18.51 3.43
C ILE A 305 13.58 -19.54 3.62
N GLU A 306 13.01 -20.03 2.53
CA GLU A 306 11.90 -20.99 2.54
C GLU A 306 12.31 -22.39 3.05
N GLU A 307 13.46 -22.91 2.63
CA GLU A 307 13.90 -24.27 2.94
C GLU A 307 14.64 -24.40 4.28
N SER A 308 15.28 -23.33 4.75
CA SER A 308 16.13 -23.40 5.94
C SER A 308 15.68 -22.47 7.07
N ILE A 309 15.40 -21.20 6.76
CA ILE A 309 15.11 -20.21 7.80
C ILE A 309 13.68 -20.39 8.32
N ILE A 310 12.70 -20.51 7.43
CA ILE A 310 11.29 -20.67 7.82
C ILE A 310 11.06 -21.96 8.61
N PRO A 311 11.52 -23.15 8.19
CA PRO A 311 11.34 -24.37 8.98
C PRO A 311 11.92 -24.29 10.38
N ASN A 312 13.07 -23.64 10.55
CA ASN A 312 13.66 -23.44 11.89
C ASN A 312 12.86 -22.47 12.76
N LEU A 313 12.32 -21.39 12.15
CA LEU A 313 11.48 -20.41 12.83
C LEU A 313 10.09 -20.95 13.12
N ILE A 314 9.57 -21.89 12.32
CA ILE A 314 8.29 -22.55 12.54
C ILE A 314 8.29 -23.29 13.90
N ASN A 315 9.40 -23.91 14.34
CA ASN A 315 9.46 -24.53 15.66
C ASN A 315 9.25 -23.51 16.77
N GLU A 316 9.93 -22.38 16.71
CA GLU A 316 9.74 -21.29 17.67
C GLU A 316 8.33 -20.70 17.57
N PHE A 317 7.83 -20.54 16.34
CA PHE A 317 6.49 -20.06 16.06
C PHE A 317 5.42 -21.00 16.65
N THR A 318 5.58 -22.32 16.54
CA THR A 318 4.64 -23.31 17.10
C THR A 318 4.49 -23.16 18.62
N ILE A 319 5.58 -22.82 19.30
CA ILE A 319 5.55 -22.55 20.74
C ILE A 319 4.72 -21.30 21.06
N LEU A 320 4.79 -20.28 20.21
CA LEU A 320 4.03 -19.03 20.35
C LEU A 320 2.56 -19.16 19.94
N TYR A 321 2.24 -20.13 19.04
CA TYR A 321 0.92 -20.25 18.40
C TYR A 321 -0.01 -21.26 19.10
N ASN A 322 0.42 -21.93 20.16
CA ASN A 322 -0.40 -22.94 20.87
C ASN A 322 -1.69 -22.40 21.51
N SER A 323 -2.24 -21.28 20.99
CA SER A 323 -3.32 -20.55 21.61
C SER A 323 -4.04 -19.60 20.63
N GLU A 324 -5.13 -19.00 21.08
CA GLU A 324 -5.90 -18.02 20.31
C GLU A 324 -5.04 -16.85 19.82
N LYS A 325 -5.44 -16.22 18.71
CA LYS A 325 -4.76 -15.09 18.05
C LYS A 325 -4.26 -14.01 19.02
N ARG A 326 -5.03 -13.72 20.07
CA ARG A 326 -4.66 -12.74 21.11
C ARG A 326 -3.43 -13.19 21.88
N GLU A 327 -3.42 -14.43 22.30
CA GLU A 327 -2.32 -15.03 23.08
C GLU A 327 -1.04 -15.15 22.25
N PHE A 328 -1.14 -15.42 20.93
CA PHE A 328 0.00 -15.34 20.02
C PHE A 328 0.66 -13.95 20.07
N PHE A 329 -0.11 -12.88 19.93
CA PHE A 329 0.43 -11.52 19.96
C PHE A 329 0.93 -11.12 21.34
N ASP A 330 0.31 -11.58 22.41
CA ASP A 330 0.76 -11.35 23.79
C ASP A 330 2.11 -12.06 24.03
N ASN A 331 2.25 -13.31 23.60
CA ASN A 331 3.50 -14.06 23.64
C ASN A 331 4.58 -13.40 22.76
N LEU A 332 4.23 -13.00 21.54
CA LEU A 332 5.14 -12.32 20.64
C LEU A 332 5.63 -10.98 21.22
N ASN A 333 4.76 -10.23 21.88
CA ASN A 333 5.11 -8.96 22.55
C ASN A 333 6.01 -9.17 23.76
N ARG A 334 5.79 -10.26 24.51
CA ARG A 334 6.61 -10.62 25.68
C ARG A 334 8.00 -11.11 25.27
N ASP A 335 8.07 -12.04 24.33
CA ASP A 335 9.30 -12.78 24.01
C ASP A 335 10.14 -12.06 22.92
N TYR A 336 9.47 -11.28 22.08
CA TYR A 336 10.08 -10.47 21.02
C TYR A 336 9.48 -9.06 21.01
N PRO A 337 9.76 -8.23 22.04
CA PRO A 337 9.22 -6.88 22.11
C PRO A 337 9.71 -6.03 20.92
N SER A 338 8.83 -5.18 20.39
CA SER A 338 9.23 -4.24 19.34
C SER A 338 10.20 -3.21 19.89
N THR A 339 11.34 -3.08 19.23
CA THR A 339 12.36 -2.08 19.60
C THR A 339 12.21 -0.78 18.83
N GLY A 340 11.29 -0.74 17.86
CA GLY A 340 11.13 0.35 16.90
C GLY A 340 12.28 0.46 15.88
N LYS A 341 13.22 -0.51 15.90
CA LYS A 341 14.35 -0.57 14.98
C LYS A 341 14.17 -1.74 14.00
N PRO A 342 13.94 -1.50 12.71
CA PRO A 342 13.65 -2.57 11.74
C PRO A 342 14.67 -3.71 11.74
N ASN A 343 15.93 -3.40 11.96
CA ASN A 343 17.00 -4.41 12.00
C ASN A 343 16.99 -5.30 13.25
N GLN A 344 16.42 -4.83 14.35
CA GLN A 344 16.31 -5.60 15.59
C GLN A 344 14.99 -6.37 15.67
N ASP A 345 13.97 -5.89 14.96
CA ASP A 345 12.63 -6.48 14.96
C ASP A 345 12.43 -7.55 13.86
N ARG A 346 13.49 -7.96 13.13
CA ARG A 346 13.39 -8.88 11.98
C ARG A 346 12.70 -10.20 12.32
N LYS A 347 13.09 -10.85 13.40
CA LYS A 347 12.52 -12.14 13.81
C LYS A 347 11.02 -11.98 14.12
N ARG A 348 10.68 -10.90 14.83
CA ARG A 348 9.29 -10.52 15.09
C ARG A 348 8.50 -10.29 13.79
N GLN A 349 9.06 -9.59 12.80
CA GLN A 349 8.43 -9.35 11.51
C GLN A 349 8.20 -10.65 10.74
N ILE A 350 9.15 -11.58 10.77
CA ILE A 350 9.01 -12.90 10.15
C ILE A 350 7.87 -13.69 10.82
N PHE A 351 7.78 -13.69 12.15
CA PHE A 351 6.68 -14.35 12.85
C PHE A 351 5.32 -13.75 12.50
N ILE A 352 5.23 -12.42 12.43
CA ILE A 352 3.99 -11.74 12.00
C ILE A 352 3.63 -12.14 10.57
N LYS A 353 4.60 -12.18 9.65
CA LYS A 353 4.37 -12.57 8.26
C LYS A 353 3.96 -14.03 8.13
N ILE A 354 4.62 -14.95 8.85
CA ILE A 354 4.23 -16.36 8.92
C ILE A 354 2.79 -16.47 9.46
N PHE A 355 2.46 -15.77 10.54
CA PHE A 355 1.12 -15.75 11.08
C PHE A 355 0.08 -15.24 10.08
N GLN A 356 0.37 -14.16 9.33
CA GLN A 356 -0.52 -13.59 8.33
C GLN A 356 -0.70 -14.50 7.10
N GLN A 357 0.36 -15.18 6.66
CA GLN A 357 0.34 -16.06 5.49
C GLN A 357 -0.25 -17.45 5.78
N TYR A 358 -0.13 -17.90 7.01
CA TYR A 358 -0.46 -19.27 7.42
C TYR A 358 -1.49 -19.30 8.53
N GLN A 359 -2.45 -18.36 8.53
CA GLN A 359 -3.59 -18.44 9.45
C GLN A 359 -4.40 -19.73 9.19
N ASP A 360 -4.72 -20.43 10.27
CA ASP A 360 -5.62 -21.58 10.32
C ASP A 360 -5.20 -22.78 9.43
N ASP A 361 -5.91 -23.11 8.38
CA ASP A 361 -5.69 -24.33 7.58
C ASP A 361 -4.32 -24.42 6.91
N LYS A 362 -3.73 -23.31 6.52
CA LYS A 362 -2.39 -23.28 5.90
C LYS A 362 -1.29 -23.58 6.92
N TRP A 363 -1.49 -23.19 8.17
CA TRP A 363 -0.59 -23.52 9.26
C TRP A 363 -0.61 -25.04 9.54
N ASN A 364 -1.80 -25.63 9.57
CA ASN A 364 -1.96 -27.06 9.75
C ASN A 364 -1.33 -27.86 8.61
N GLN A 365 -1.44 -27.41 7.34
CA GLN A 365 -0.75 -28.00 6.19
C GLN A 365 0.76 -27.97 6.35
N LEU A 366 1.33 -26.85 6.77
CA LEU A 366 2.78 -26.69 6.99
C LEU A 366 3.30 -27.60 8.13
N VAL A 367 2.51 -27.77 9.19
CA VAL A 367 2.82 -28.69 10.29
C VAL A 367 2.68 -30.14 9.84
N ASP A 368 1.73 -30.46 8.97
CA ASP A 368 1.52 -31.82 8.44
C ASP A 368 2.58 -32.21 7.40
N GLU A 369 2.97 -31.28 6.52
CA GLU A 369 4.08 -31.49 5.57
C GLU A 369 5.40 -31.80 6.28
N ARG A 370 5.61 -31.28 7.50
CA ARG A 370 6.76 -31.59 8.34
C ARG A 370 6.79 -32.99 8.89
N LYS A 371 5.63 -33.57 9.21
CA LYS A 371 5.53 -34.96 9.66
C LYS A 371 6.03 -35.96 8.61
N PHE A 372 6.12 -35.51 7.35
CA PHE A 372 6.66 -36.31 6.24
C PHE A 372 8.15 -36.05 5.95
N MET A 373 8.79 -35.07 6.60
CA MET A 373 10.21 -34.75 6.45
C MET A 373 11.10 -35.26 7.61
N THR A 374 10.49 -35.87 8.62
CA THR A 374 11.16 -36.61 9.70
C THR A 374 10.96 -38.10 9.51
#